data_cf59c48b8bd53c1c90d1e13ebc104cd7
#
_entry.id   cf59c48b8bd53c1c90d1e13ebc104cd7
#
_cell.length_a   1.000
_cell.length_b   1.000
_cell.length_c   1.000
_cell.angle_alpha   90.00
_cell.angle_beta   90.00
_cell.angle_gamma   90.00
#
_symmetry.space_group_name_H-M   'P 1'
#
loop_
_entity.id
_entity.type
_entity.pdbx_description
1 polymer ?
#
loop_
_entity_poly.entity_id
_entity_poly.type
_entity_poly.pdbx_seq_one_letter_code
_entity_poly.pdbx_strand_id
1 'polypeptide(L)'
;MRIDILTVVPELLDSPLSHSIVGRAIKKGLVEIKVHNLRKYGIGPRANVDDYCYGGDAGMVMMIEPVDKMIAELKSERDYDEVIYMSPDGELLDQGISNELSLKENIIILCGHYKGIDHRIREHLVTREISVGDYVVSGGEIPAALLADSIIRLIPGALTDETSALSDSFQDGLLSPPVYTRPAEYKGWKVPDVLLSGNPKLIQEWQDEQALERTRALRPGLLDKAGK
;
A
#
# COMPACT_ATOMS: atom_id res chain seq x y z
N MET A 1 0.52 14.96 -4.21
CA MET A 1 -0.44 13.83 -4.22
C MET A 1 -1.47 14.00 -3.13
N ARG A 2 -2.72 13.63 -3.37
CA ARG A 2 -3.80 13.59 -2.38
C ARG A 2 -4.34 12.16 -2.27
N ILE A 3 -4.51 11.67 -1.03
CA ILE A 3 -5.12 10.36 -0.73
C ILE A 3 -6.28 10.59 0.26
N ASP A 4 -7.49 10.23 -0.15
CA ASP A 4 -8.69 10.25 0.68
C ASP A 4 -9.07 8.83 1.07
N ILE A 5 -9.06 8.50 2.37
CA ILE A 5 -9.35 7.16 2.88
C ILE A 5 -10.73 7.16 3.52
N LEU A 6 -11.64 6.36 3.00
CA LEU A 6 -13.01 6.20 3.46
C LEU A 6 -13.11 4.99 4.38
N THR A 7 -13.54 5.18 5.61
CA THR A 7 -13.59 4.11 6.63
C THR A 7 -14.74 4.31 7.62
N VAL A 8 -15.10 3.27 8.33
CA VAL A 8 -16.03 3.30 9.48
C VAL A 8 -15.31 3.37 10.83
N VAL A 9 -13.97 3.18 10.83
CA VAL A 9 -13.10 3.18 12.02
C VAL A 9 -11.85 4.04 11.77
N PRO A 10 -11.98 5.37 11.64
CA PRO A 10 -10.87 6.26 11.30
C PRO A 10 -9.69 6.17 12.27
N GLU A 11 -9.93 5.87 13.54
CA GLU A 11 -8.92 5.81 14.60
C GLU A 11 -7.83 4.75 14.35
N LEU A 12 -8.14 3.70 13.56
CA LEU A 12 -7.15 2.68 13.19
C LEU A 12 -6.03 3.22 12.30
N LEU A 13 -6.25 4.38 11.66
CA LEU A 13 -5.30 5.01 10.74
C LEU A 13 -4.43 6.09 11.40
N ASP A 14 -4.74 6.51 12.61
CA ASP A 14 -4.04 7.62 13.27
C ASP A 14 -2.53 7.35 13.42
N SER A 15 -2.17 6.18 13.95
CA SER A 15 -0.76 5.83 14.19
C SER A 15 0.04 5.57 12.91
N PRO A 16 -0.39 4.68 11.98
CA PRO A 16 0.39 4.40 10.77
C PRO A 16 0.59 5.63 9.88
N LEU A 17 -0.35 6.57 9.83
CA LEU A 17 -0.25 7.75 8.97
C LEU A 17 0.49 8.93 9.62
N SER A 18 0.72 8.93 10.95
CA SER A 18 1.32 10.07 11.65
C SER A 18 2.83 9.94 11.89
N HIS A 19 3.43 8.79 11.64
CA HIS A 19 4.81 8.48 12.00
C HIS A 19 5.69 8.12 10.79
N SER A 20 7.01 8.01 11.05
CA SER A 20 8.03 7.54 10.10
C SER A 20 8.06 8.32 8.78
N ILE A 21 8.20 7.64 7.65
CA ILE A 21 8.30 8.21 6.29
C ILE A 21 7.00 8.91 5.92
N VAL A 22 5.84 8.27 6.13
CA VAL A 22 4.52 8.82 5.82
C VAL A 22 4.28 10.14 6.56
N GLY A 23 4.49 10.15 7.90
CA GLY A 23 4.32 11.37 8.69
C GLY A 23 5.29 12.50 8.29
N ARG A 24 6.51 12.17 7.85
CA ARG A 24 7.46 13.15 7.31
C ARG A 24 7.03 13.71 5.96
N ALA A 25 6.54 12.85 5.05
CA ALA A 25 6.05 13.26 3.74
C ALA A 25 4.85 14.21 3.86
N ILE A 26 3.92 13.93 4.77
CA ILE A 26 2.80 14.82 5.10
C ILE A 26 3.30 16.18 5.62
N LYS A 27 4.23 16.17 6.60
CA LYS A 27 4.80 17.42 7.16
C LYS A 27 5.56 18.25 6.13
N LYS A 28 6.17 17.61 5.13
CA LYS A 28 6.85 18.30 4.02
C LYS A 28 5.88 18.79 2.94
N GLY A 29 4.58 18.48 3.03
CA GLY A 29 3.59 18.83 2.01
C GLY A 29 3.70 18.04 0.70
N LEU A 30 4.40 16.91 0.69
CA LEU A 30 4.55 16.05 -0.50
C LEU A 30 3.28 15.26 -0.77
N VAL A 31 2.54 14.91 0.28
CA VAL A 31 1.26 14.22 0.23
C VAL A 31 0.30 14.82 1.24
N GLU A 32 -0.96 14.93 0.85
CA GLU A 32 -2.06 15.23 1.76
C GLU A 32 -2.90 13.96 1.93
N ILE A 33 -3.08 13.50 3.17
CA ILE A 33 -3.96 12.37 3.48
C ILE A 33 -5.13 12.88 4.30
N LYS A 34 -6.35 12.54 3.89
CA LYS A 34 -7.56 12.77 4.69
C LYS A 34 -8.29 11.47 4.93
N VAL A 35 -8.62 11.23 6.18
CA VAL A 35 -9.41 10.08 6.61
C VAL A 35 -10.84 10.55 6.84
N HIS A 36 -11.78 9.92 6.17
CA HIS A 36 -13.19 10.26 6.18
C HIS A 36 -14.00 9.17 6.88
N ASN A 37 -14.77 9.58 7.90
CA ASN A 37 -15.68 8.67 8.58
C ASN A 37 -16.98 8.54 7.77
N LEU A 38 -17.26 7.38 7.21
CA LEU A 38 -18.47 7.08 6.44
C LEU A 38 -19.77 7.29 7.23
N ARG A 39 -19.71 7.26 8.56
CA ARG A 39 -20.86 7.55 9.41
C ARG A 39 -21.40 8.97 9.25
N LYS A 40 -20.63 9.88 8.65
CA LYS A 40 -21.12 11.22 8.26
C LYS A 40 -22.38 11.14 7.38
N TYR A 41 -22.45 10.11 6.54
CA TYR A 41 -23.62 9.85 5.67
C TYR A 41 -24.43 8.62 6.09
N GLY A 42 -24.22 8.16 7.32
CA GLY A 42 -24.97 7.05 7.89
C GLY A 42 -26.47 7.32 7.99
N ILE A 43 -27.27 6.26 7.89
CA ILE A 43 -28.73 6.34 7.79
C ILE A 43 -29.36 6.24 9.20
N GLY A 44 -30.38 7.06 9.42
CA GLY A 44 -31.15 7.07 10.64
C GLY A 44 -30.42 7.66 11.86
N PRO A 45 -31.06 7.59 13.06
CA PRO A 45 -30.54 8.26 14.28
C PRO A 45 -29.21 7.71 14.79
N ARG A 46 -28.86 6.48 14.38
CA ARG A 46 -27.61 5.80 14.78
C ARG A 46 -26.50 5.96 13.77
N ALA A 47 -26.71 6.71 12.69
CA ALA A 47 -25.78 6.86 11.58
C ALA A 47 -25.28 5.48 11.07
N ASN A 48 -26.21 4.56 10.79
CA ASN A 48 -25.88 3.21 10.31
C ASN A 48 -25.26 3.30 8.92
N VAL A 49 -24.21 2.51 8.71
CA VAL A 49 -23.50 2.38 7.43
C VAL A 49 -23.56 0.94 6.89
N ASP A 50 -24.23 0.07 7.59
CA ASP A 50 -24.38 -1.37 7.32
C ASP A 50 -25.82 -1.83 7.56
N ASP A 51 -26.23 -2.88 6.82
CA ASP A 51 -27.54 -3.50 6.94
C ASP A 51 -27.45 -5.00 6.60
N TYR A 52 -28.51 -5.75 6.84
CA TYR A 52 -28.62 -7.15 6.48
C TYR A 52 -28.54 -7.33 4.95
N CYS A 53 -27.83 -8.39 4.53
CA CYS A 53 -27.77 -8.71 3.11
C CYS A 53 -29.10 -9.29 2.60
N TYR A 54 -29.46 -8.99 1.37
CA TYR A 54 -30.50 -9.72 0.67
C TYR A 54 -30.11 -11.19 0.51
N GLY A 55 -31.08 -12.10 0.54
CA GLY A 55 -30.84 -13.54 0.44
C GLY A 55 -30.74 -14.27 1.79
N GLY A 56 -30.66 -13.53 2.91
CA GLY A 56 -30.77 -14.10 4.26
C GLY A 56 -29.50 -14.71 4.83
N ASP A 57 -28.33 -14.44 4.24
CA ASP A 57 -27.04 -14.84 4.80
C ASP A 57 -26.75 -14.15 6.13
N ALA A 58 -25.96 -14.81 6.99
CA ALA A 58 -25.52 -14.22 8.26
C ALA A 58 -24.50 -13.10 8.04
N GLY A 59 -24.61 -12.03 8.84
CA GLY A 59 -23.70 -10.89 8.86
C GLY A 59 -24.28 -9.64 8.20
N MET A 60 -23.58 -8.52 8.40
CA MET A 60 -23.95 -7.21 7.88
C MET A 60 -23.11 -6.89 6.64
N VAL A 61 -23.62 -6.05 5.78
CA VAL A 61 -22.94 -5.58 4.55
C VAL A 61 -22.96 -4.06 4.55
N MET A 62 -21.86 -3.44 4.15
CA MET A 62 -21.76 -1.99 4.05
C MET A 62 -22.70 -1.48 2.96
N MET A 63 -23.56 -0.53 3.33
CA MET A 63 -24.58 0.05 2.44
C MET A 63 -23.98 0.94 1.36
N ILE A 64 -24.58 0.92 0.17
CA ILE A 64 -24.17 1.75 -0.97
C ILE A 64 -24.36 3.25 -0.70
N GLU A 65 -25.47 3.68 -0.09
CA GLU A 65 -25.82 5.10 0.01
C GLU A 65 -24.81 5.97 0.77
N PRO A 66 -24.27 5.56 1.95
CA PRO A 66 -23.21 6.31 2.62
C PRO A 66 -21.93 6.43 1.81
N VAL A 67 -21.55 5.37 1.09
CA VAL A 67 -20.34 5.33 0.27
C VAL A 67 -20.50 6.23 -0.95
N ASP A 68 -21.62 6.11 -1.68
CA ASP A 68 -21.92 6.93 -2.87
C ASP A 68 -21.93 8.42 -2.53
N LYS A 69 -22.60 8.81 -1.46
CA LYS A 69 -22.65 10.22 -1.02
C LYS A 69 -21.27 10.78 -0.69
N MET A 70 -20.42 10.00 -0.02
CA MET A 70 -19.06 10.42 0.33
C MET A 70 -18.20 10.57 -0.94
N ILE A 71 -18.24 9.59 -1.84
CA ILE A 71 -17.49 9.65 -3.11
C ILE A 71 -17.98 10.81 -3.98
N ALA A 72 -19.29 11.03 -4.06
CA ALA A 72 -19.88 12.14 -4.82
C ALA A 72 -19.45 13.50 -4.26
N GLU A 73 -19.42 13.67 -2.93
CA GLU A 73 -18.89 14.89 -2.30
C GLU A 73 -17.44 15.14 -2.70
N LEU A 74 -16.57 14.12 -2.55
CA LEU A 74 -15.15 14.24 -2.88
C LEU A 74 -14.94 14.54 -4.37
N LYS A 75 -15.67 13.86 -5.26
CA LYS A 75 -15.62 14.12 -6.71
C LYS A 75 -16.20 15.48 -7.12
N SER A 76 -17.01 16.11 -6.29
CA SER A 76 -17.47 17.49 -6.53
C SER A 76 -16.39 18.53 -6.24
N GLU A 77 -15.39 18.20 -5.43
CA GLU A 77 -14.28 19.09 -5.07
C GLU A 77 -13.08 18.99 -6.04
N ARG A 78 -12.84 17.80 -6.61
CA ARG A 78 -11.72 17.50 -7.49
C ARG A 78 -11.92 16.25 -8.33
N ASP A 79 -11.15 16.12 -9.40
CA ASP A 79 -11.04 14.87 -10.16
C ASP A 79 -10.17 13.86 -9.42
N TYR A 80 -10.56 12.59 -9.46
CA TYR A 80 -9.80 11.48 -8.90
C TYR A 80 -9.38 10.51 -10.00
N ASP A 81 -8.10 10.13 -9.97
CA ASP A 81 -7.52 9.18 -10.91
C ASP A 81 -8.05 7.77 -10.67
N GLU A 82 -8.20 7.41 -9.38
CA GLU A 82 -8.63 6.06 -8.97
C GLU A 82 -9.55 6.12 -7.75
N VAL A 83 -10.50 5.18 -7.70
CA VAL A 83 -11.26 4.79 -6.53
C VAL A 83 -10.94 3.34 -6.23
N ILE A 84 -10.08 3.10 -5.26
CA ILE A 84 -9.52 1.79 -4.94
C ILE A 84 -10.29 1.18 -3.78
N TYR A 85 -10.80 -0.03 -3.96
CA TYR A 85 -11.39 -0.83 -2.89
C TYR A 85 -10.37 -1.85 -2.37
N MET A 86 -10.10 -1.84 -1.08
CA MET A 86 -9.26 -2.86 -0.43
C MET A 86 -10.09 -4.13 -0.21
N SER A 87 -9.82 -5.15 -1.01
CA SER A 87 -10.60 -6.39 -1.08
C SER A 87 -9.67 -7.60 -1.17
N PRO A 88 -9.99 -8.74 -0.51
CA PRO A 88 -9.25 -9.99 -0.73
C PRO A 88 -9.39 -10.52 -2.18
N ASP A 89 -10.45 -10.12 -2.89
CA ASP A 89 -10.72 -10.56 -4.27
C ASP A 89 -9.95 -9.78 -5.33
N GLY A 90 -9.31 -8.65 -4.93
CA GLY A 90 -8.62 -7.73 -5.83
C GLY A 90 -7.32 -8.30 -6.41
N GLU A 91 -6.73 -7.58 -7.35
CA GLU A 91 -5.39 -7.89 -7.84
C GLU A 91 -4.36 -7.79 -6.72
N LEU A 92 -3.39 -8.69 -6.73
CA LEU A 92 -2.39 -8.76 -5.67
C LEU A 92 -1.42 -7.57 -5.78
N LEU A 93 -1.37 -6.76 -4.72
CA LEU A 93 -0.44 -5.63 -4.63
C LEU A 93 1.00 -6.10 -4.80
N ASP A 94 1.69 -5.49 -5.75
CA ASP A 94 3.12 -5.65 -5.95
C ASP A 94 3.82 -4.29 -6.13
N GLN A 95 5.13 -4.31 -6.33
CA GLN A 95 5.91 -3.08 -6.49
C GLN A 95 5.54 -2.33 -7.78
N GLY A 96 5.15 -3.04 -8.84
CA GLY A 96 4.71 -2.44 -10.11
C GLY A 96 3.46 -1.59 -9.93
N ILE A 97 2.45 -2.11 -9.21
CA ILE A 97 1.24 -1.39 -8.84
C ILE A 97 1.55 -0.16 -7.98
N SER A 98 2.44 -0.32 -6.98
CA SER A 98 2.84 0.81 -6.13
C SER A 98 3.54 1.90 -6.93
N ASN A 99 4.42 1.54 -7.88
CA ASN A 99 5.08 2.47 -8.78
C ASN A 99 4.07 3.22 -9.66
N GLU A 100 3.12 2.50 -10.27
CA GLU A 100 2.06 3.10 -11.09
C GLU A 100 1.23 4.10 -10.29
N LEU A 101 0.76 3.70 -9.11
CA LEU A 101 -0.09 4.54 -8.26
C LEU A 101 0.66 5.75 -7.67
N SER A 102 1.98 5.66 -7.50
CA SER A 102 2.80 6.79 -7.02
C SER A 102 2.85 7.96 -8.00
N LEU A 103 2.49 7.74 -9.27
CA LEU A 103 2.42 8.76 -10.32
C LEU A 103 1.06 9.47 -10.41
N LYS A 104 0.05 8.99 -9.67
CA LYS A 104 -1.29 9.58 -9.65
C LYS A 104 -1.33 10.83 -8.78
N GLU A 105 -2.25 11.74 -9.07
CA GLU A 105 -2.41 12.98 -8.31
C GLU A 105 -3.41 12.83 -7.16
N ASN A 106 -4.55 12.17 -7.40
CA ASN A 106 -5.65 12.06 -6.44
C ASN A 106 -6.21 10.64 -6.42
N ILE A 107 -6.22 10.00 -5.24
CA ILE A 107 -6.71 8.63 -5.05
C ILE A 107 -7.72 8.60 -3.91
N ILE A 108 -8.84 7.91 -4.11
CA ILE A 108 -9.74 7.48 -3.04
C ILE A 108 -9.42 6.03 -2.69
N ILE A 109 -9.30 5.71 -1.40
CA ILE A 109 -9.17 4.33 -0.91
C ILE A 109 -10.38 4.01 -0.03
N LEU A 110 -11.19 3.05 -0.43
CA LEU A 110 -12.33 2.55 0.32
C LEU A 110 -11.93 1.34 1.17
N CYS A 111 -12.08 1.47 2.48
CA CYS A 111 -11.89 0.40 3.44
C CYS A 111 -13.19 -0.37 3.63
N GLY A 112 -13.21 -1.65 3.24
CA GLY A 112 -14.34 -2.54 3.53
C GLY A 112 -14.36 -2.99 4.98
N HIS A 113 -15.55 -3.25 5.48
CA HIS A 113 -15.83 -3.81 6.80
C HIS A 113 -16.94 -4.85 6.74
N TYR A 114 -17.25 -5.46 7.87
CA TYR A 114 -18.32 -6.45 8.00
C TYR A 114 -18.08 -7.70 7.13
N LYS A 115 -19.13 -8.22 6.47
CA LYS A 115 -19.02 -9.32 5.51
C LYS A 115 -18.55 -8.87 4.12
N GLY A 116 -18.48 -7.54 3.90
CA GLY A 116 -18.13 -6.93 2.63
C GLY A 116 -18.95 -5.67 2.40
N ILE A 117 -18.96 -5.22 1.16
CA ILE A 117 -19.68 -4.03 0.70
C ILE A 117 -20.78 -4.43 -0.28
N ASP A 118 -21.82 -3.60 -0.41
CA ASP A 118 -22.85 -3.77 -1.44
C ASP A 118 -22.18 -3.87 -2.82
N HIS A 119 -22.53 -4.89 -3.59
CA HIS A 119 -21.87 -5.19 -4.87
C HIS A 119 -21.97 -4.04 -5.88
N ARG A 120 -23.04 -3.24 -5.82
CA ARG A 120 -23.23 -2.07 -6.68
C ARG A 120 -22.14 -1.00 -6.47
N ILE A 121 -21.52 -0.93 -5.29
CA ILE A 121 -20.35 -0.08 -5.04
C ILE A 121 -19.18 -0.53 -5.94
N ARG A 122 -18.93 -1.85 -6.01
CA ARG A 122 -17.88 -2.42 -6.85
C ARG A 122 -18.13 -2.17 -8.33
N GLU A 123 -19.39 -2.33 -8.77
CA GLU A 123 -19.76 -2.20 -10.18
C GLU A 123 -19.77 -0.75 -10.71
N HIS A 124 -20.11 0.22 -9.85
CA HIS A 124 -20.41 1.58 -10.30
C HIS A 124 -19.52 2.68 -9.74
N LEU A 125 -18.87 2.46 -8.61
CA LEU A 125 -18.12 3.50 -7.89
C LEU A 125 -16.61 3.22 -7.84
N VAL A 126 -16.21 1.95 -7.81
CA VAL A 126 -14.82 1.49 -7.73
C VAL A 126 -14.22 1.39 -9.13
N THR A 127 -12.99 1.86 -9.29
CA THR A 127 -12.22 1.72 -10.53
C THR A 127 -11.23 0.57 -10.47
N ARG A 128 -10.77 0.21 -9.26
CA ARG A 128 -9.76 -0.81 -9.04
C ARG A 128 -9.95 -1.51 -7.70
N GLU A 129 -9.71 -2.82 -7.65
CA GLU A 129 -9.71 -3.58 -6.42
C GLU A 129 -8.31 -4.14 -6.14
N ILE A 130 -7.80 -3.95 -4.92
CA ILE A 130 -6.45 -4.36 -4.54
C ILE A 130 -6.49 -5.25 -3.32
N SER A 131 -5.81 -6.40 -3.41
CA SER A 131 -5.55 -7.33 -2.31
C SER A 131 -4.11 -7.18 -1.81
N VAL A 132 -3.91 -7.24 -0.51
CA VAL A 132 -2.57 -7.26 0.12
C VAL A 132 -2.05 -8.69 0.38
N GLY A 133 -2.79 -9.71 -0.04
CA GLY A 133 -2.41 -11.12 0.10
C GLY A 133 -3.62 -12.06 0.20
N ASP A 134 -3.37 -13.34 0.02
CA ASP A 134 -4.37 -14.41 0.07
C ASP A 134 -4.75 -14.78 1.51
N TYR A 135 -5.25 -13.78 2.26
CA TYR A 135 -5.75 -13.93 3.62
C TYR A 135 -6.79 -12.86 3.94
N VAL A 136 -7.62 -13.11 4.93
CA VAL A 136 -8.69 -12.19 5.35
C VAL A 136 -8.29 -11.49 6.64
N VAL A 137 -8.52 -10.17 6.69
CA VAL A 137 -8.34 -9.31 7.86
C VAL A 137 -9.68 -8.71 8.29
N SER A 138 -9.72 -8.08 9.48
CA SER A 138 -10.97 -7.58 10.08
C SER A 138 -11.61 -6.42 9.34
N GLY A 139 -10.80 -5.65 8.57
CA GLY A 139 -11.24 -4.46 7.83
C GLY A 139 -10.17 -3.96 6.87
N GLY A 140 -10.53 -3.03 6.01
CA GLY A 140 -9.65 -2.49 4.97
C GLY A 140 -8.64 -1.44 5.45
N GLU A 141 -8.66 -1.00 6.69
CA GLU A 141 -7.82 0.10 7.20
C GLU A 141 -6.33 -0.24 7.19
N ILE A 142 -5.96 -1.43 7.68
CA ILE A 142 -4.55 -1.87 7.67
C ILE A 142 -4.06 -2.08 6.24
N PRO A 143 -4.79 -2.76 5.35
CA PRO A 143 -4.49 -2.79 3.92
C PRO A 143 -4.36 -1.40 3.28
N ALA A 144 -5.24 -0.46 3.60
CA ALA A 144 -5.18 0.92 3.11
C ALA A 144 -3.91 1.66 3.59
N ALA A 145 -3.54 1.49 4.86
CA ALA A 145 -2.31 2.06 5.40
C ALA A 145 -1.06 1.47 4.72
N LEU A 146 -1.04 0.15 4.46
CA LEU A 146 0.03 -0.53 3.74
C LEU A 146 0.14 0.00 2.29
N LEU A 147 -0.98 0.10 1.57
CA LEU A 147 -1.01 0.67 0.23
C LEU A 147 -0.51 2.11 0.24
N ALA A 148 -0.99 2.95 1.15
CA ALA A 148 -0.55 4.34 1.28
C ALA A 148 0.96 4.45 1.55
N ASP A 149 1.52 3.64 2.46
CA ASP A 149 2.95 3.62 2.74
C ASP A 149 3.76 3.21 1.51
N SER A 150 3.34 2.13 0.81
CA SER A 150 4.03 1.63 -0.39
C SER A 150 4.09 2.65 -1.52
N ILE A 151 3.06 3.48 -1.67
CA ILE A 151 2.98 4.57 -2.66
C ILE A 151 3.82 5.78 -2.21
N ILE A 152 3.61 6.24 -0.98
CA ILE A 152 4.17 7.51 -0.48
C ILE A 152 5.69 7.47 -0.44
N ARG A 153 6.30 6.33 -0.07
CA ARG A 153 7.76 6.20 -0.04
C ARG A 153 8.43 6.35 -1.41
N LEU A 154 7.66 6.23 -2.50
CA LEU A 154 8.13 6.40 -3.88
C LEU A 154 8.03 7.85 -4.37
N ILE A 155 7.32 8.73 -3.65
CA ILE A 155 7.19 10.14 -4.02
C ILE A 155 8.57 10.82 -3.84
N PRO A 156 9.06 11.59 -4.84
CA PRO A 156 10.31 12.32 -4.72
C PRO A 156 10.37 13.19 -3.46
N GLY A 157 11.47 13.11 -2.72
CA GLY A 157 11.67 13.82 -1.44
C GLY A 157 11.05 13.15 -0.20
N ALA A 158 10.30 12.05 -0.33
CA ALA A 158 9.76 11.30 0.81
C ALA A 158 10.87 10.58 1.58
N LEU A 159 11.78 9.91 0.87
CA LEU A 159 12.99 9.31 1.43
C LEU A 159 14.11 10.35 1.54
N THR A 160 15.01 10.17 2.49
CA THR A 160 16.20 11.03 2.67
C THR A 160 17.22 10.80 1.56
N ASP A 161 17.32 9.56 1.10
CA ASP A 161 18.14 9.15 -0.04
C ASP A 161 17.22 8.49 -1.08
N GLU A 162 16.99 9.20 -2.19
CA GLU A 162 16.09 8.76 -3.26
C GLU A 162 16.64 7.52 -3.98
N THR A 163 17.97 7.35 -3.99
CA THR A 163 18.61 6.17 -4.61
C THR A 163 18.33 4.88 -3.83
N SER A 164 18.02 5.01 -2.53
CA SER A 164 17.64 3.88 -1.68
C SER A 164 16.40 3.14 -2.21
N ALA A 165 15.41 3.86 -2.73
CA ALA A 165 14.22 3.23 -3.30
C ALA A 165 14.54 2.42 -4.57
N LEU A 166 15.53 2.85 -5.35
CA LEU A 166 15.92 2.18 -6.60
C LEU A 166 16.64 0.85 -6.36
N SER A 167 17.30 0.70 -5.21
CA SER A 167 18.02 -0.53 -4.82
C SER A 167 17.20 -1.49 -3.95
N ASP A 168 15.93 -1.16 -3.66
CA ASP A 168 15.04 -2.03 -2.90
C ASP A 168 14.63 -3.26 -3.71
N SER A 169 14.28 -4.33 -2.99
CA SER A 169 13.72 -5.54 -3.60
C SER A 169 12.54 -5.22 -4.51
N PHE A 170 12.45 -5.93 -5.62
CA PHE A 170 11.37 -5.90 -6.63
C PHE A 170 11.40 -4.73 -7.62
N GLN A 171 12.26 -3.73 -7.48
CA GLN A 171 12.33 -2.62 -8.43
C GLN A 171 12.82 -3.07 -9.83
N ASP A 172 13.76 -3.99 -9.85
CA ASP A 172 14.30 -4.63 -11.07
C ASP A 172 13.85 -6.10 -11.23
N GLY A 173 12.88 -6.54 -10.43
CA GLY A 173 12.38 -7.92 -10.41
C GLY A 173 13.21 -8.87 -9.56
N LEU A 174 14.26 -8.40 -8.89
CA LEU A 174 15.10 -9.20 -8.00
C LEU A 174 14.87 -8.86 -6.52
N LEU A 175 15.35 -9.73 -5.64
CA LEU A 175 15.53 -9.39 -4.23
C LEU A 175 16.82 -8.59 -4.05
N SER A 176 16.84 -7.61 -3.16
CA SER A 176 18.05 -6.86 -2.82
C SER A 176 19.14 -7.78 -2.24
N PRO A 177 20.44 -7.45 -2.46
CA PRO A 177 21.55 -8.20 -1.90
C PRO A 177 21.57 -8.11 -0.38
N PRO A 178 22.34 -8.98 0.33
CA PRO A 178 22.54 -8.87 1.76
C PRO A 178 23.24 -7.56 2.11
N VAL A 179 22.79 -6.92 3.18
CA VAL A 179 23.38 -5.68 3.70
C VAL A 179 24.05 -5.95 5.04
N TYR A 180 25.16 -5.27 5.29
CA TYR A 180 25.96 -5.39 6.50
C TYR A 180 26.21 -4.02 7.11
N THR A 181 26.35 -3.98 8.44
CA THR A 181 26.70 -2.78 9.21
C THR A 181 27.91 -3.04 10.11
N ARG A 182 28.41 -2.01 10.75
CA ARG A 182 29.50 -2.09 11.74
C ARG A 182 29.07 -2.87 12.98
N PRO A 183 29.97 -3.60 13.63
CA PRO A 183 31.41 -3.79 13.32
C PRO A 183 31.62 -4.78 12.17
N ALA A 184 32.82 -4.76 11.55
CA ALA A 184 33.21 -5.68 10.45
C ALA A 184 33.28 -7.16 10.88
N GLU A 185 33.48 -7.42 12.20
CA GLU A 185 33.39 -8.76 12.78
C GLU A 185 32.62 -8.69 14.11
N TYR A 186 31.68 -9.60 14.30
CA TYR A 186 30.94 -9.77 15.54
C TYR A 186 30.79 -11.24 15.91
N LYS A 187 31.35 -11.68 17.01
CA LYS A 187 31.34 -13.08 17.49
C LYS A 187 31.86 -14.10 16.46
N GLY A 188 32.86 -13.70 15.67
CA GLY A 188 33.41 -14.55 14.60
C GLY A 188 32.64 -14.48 13.27
N TRP A 189 31.50 -13.78 13.21
CA TRP A 189 30.76 -13.53 11.98
C TRP A 189 31.33 -12.31 11.27
N LYS A 190 31.78 -12.48 10.04
CA LYS A 190 32.50 -11.43 9.29
C LYS A 190 31.66 -10.84 8.18
N VAL A 191 31.84 -9.55 7.95
CA VAL A 191 31.42 -8.90 6.72
C VAL A 191 32.28 -9.43 5.56
N PRO A 192 31.73 -9.74 4.38
CA PRO A 192 32.50 -10.12 3.21
C PRO A 192 33.59 -9.12 2.87
N ASP A 193 34.81 -9.60 2.62
CA ASP A 193 35.99 -8.75 2.38
C ASP A 193 35.82 -7.81 1.18
N VAL A 194 35.06 -8.24 0.17
CA VAL A 194 34.75 -7.41 -1.00
C VAL A 194 34.05 -6.12 -0.63
N LEU A 195 33.16 -6.14 0.38
CA LEU A 195 32.46 -4.94 0.86
C LEU A 195 33.38 -3.99 1.63
N LEU A 196 34.51 -4.48 2.12
CA LEU A 196 35.53 -3.71 2.83
C LEU A 196 36.65 -3.20 1.89
N SER A 197 36.67 -3.64 0.63
CA SER A 197 37.72 -3.34 -0.35
C SER A 197 37.77 -1.86 -0.79
N GLY A 198 36.67 -1.14 -0.67
CA GLY A 198 36.56 0.22 -1.21
C GLY A 198 36.53 0.30 -2.75
N ASN A 199 36.43 -0.82 -3.46
CA ASN A 199 36.37 -0.88 -4.92
C ASN A 199 34.90 -0.95 -5.37
N PRO A 200 34.31 0.14 -5.91
CA PRO A 200 32.90 0.19 -6.26
C PRO A 200 32.47 -0.87 -7.28
N LYS A 201 33.36 -1.17 -8.24
CA LYS A 201 33.07 -2.17 -9.29
C LYS A 201 32.93 -3.58 -8.72
N LEU A 202 33.90 -4.00 -7.90
CA LEU A 202 33.84 -5.32 -7.27
C LEU A 202 32.66 -5.45 -6.28
N ILE A 203 32.34 -4.37 -5.58
CA ILE A 203 31.19 -4.32 -4.68
C ILE A 203 29.89 -4.50 -5.48
N GLN A 204 29.73 -3.77 -6.60
CA GLN A 204 28.53 -3.89 -7.44
C GLN A 204 28.39 -5.30 -8.05
N GLU A 205 29.46 -5.85 -8.62
CA GLU A 205 29.46 -7.20 -9.17
C GLU A 205 29.04 -8.25 -8.12
N TRP A 206 29.55 -8.13 -6.90
CA TRP A 206 29.16 -9.00 -5.80
C TRP A 206 27.68 -8.79 -5.39
N GLN A 207 27.22 -7.56 -5.34
CA GLN A 207 25.81 -7.25 -5.01
C GLN A 207 24.85 -7.86 -6.04
N ASP A 208 25.17 -7.73 -7.32
CA ASP A 208 24.35 -8.28 -8.42
C ASP A 208 24.30 -9.81 -8.36
N GLU A 209 25.44 -10.45 -8.11
CA GLU A 209 25.51 -11.91 -7.93
C GLU A 209 24.67 -12.37 -6.74
N GLN A 210 24.81 -11.71 -5.58
CA GLN A 210 24.08 -12.05 -4.37
C GLN A 210 22.57 -11.79 -4.51
N ALA A 211 22.15 -10.74 -5.20
CA ALA A 211 20.75 -10.47 -5.51
C ALA A 211 20.15 -11.62 -6.34
N LEU A 212 20.85 -12.06 -7.36
CA LEU A 212 20.42 -13.17 -8.23
C LEU A 212 20.35 -14.50 -7.48
N GLU A 213 21.39 -14.84 -6.71
CA GLU A 213 21.43 -16.07 -5.90
C GLU A 213 20.29 -16.11 -4.87
N ARG A 214 20.07 -15.01 -4.14
CA ARG A 214 18.97 -14.89 -3.17
C ARG A 214 17.60 -15.02 -3.84
N THR A 215 17.45 -14.42 -5.02
CA THR A 215 16.19 -14.52 -5.76
C THR A 215 15.92 -15.96 -6.21
N ARG A 216 16.93 -16.66 -6.72
CA ARG A 216 16.82 -18.09 -7.08
C ARG A 216 16.45 -18.97 -5.89
N ALA A 217 17.06 -18.71 -4.74
CA ALA A 217 16.84 -19.51 -3.55
C ALA A 217 15.50 -19.25 -2.86
N LEU A 218 15.06 -17.99 -2.77
CA LEU A 218 13.93 -17.56 -1.94
C LEU A 218 12.65 -17.28 -2.75
N ARG A 219 12.78 -16.75 -3.95
CA ARG A 219 11.66 -16.32 -4.79
C ARG A 219 11.88 -16.61 -6.28
N PRO A 220 12.11 -17.89 -6.66
CA PRO A 220 12.46 -18.26 -8.05
C PRO A 220 11.45 -17.79 -9.09
N GLY A 221 10.15 -17.74 -8.75
CA GLY A 221 9.11 -17.25 -9.64
C GLY A 221 9.23 -15.76 -10.05
N LEU A 222 10.10 -14.96 -9.41
CA LEU A 222 10.39 -13.60 -9.87
C LEU A 222 11.22 -13.62 -11.16
N LEU A 223 12.10 -14.61 -11.31
CA LEU A 223 12.96 -14.75 -12.52
C LEU A 223 12.14 -15.12 -13.75
N ASP A 224 11.06 -15.88 -13.57
CA ASP A 224 10.15 -16.27 -14.66
C ASP A 224 9.39 -15.04 -15.20
N LYS A 225 9.08 -14.07 -14.34
CA LYS A 225 8.43 -12.80 -14.72
C LYS A 225 9.40 -11.83 -15.40
N ALA A 226 10.67 -11.84 -15.03
CA ALA A 226 11.71 -10.95 -15.60
C ALA A 226 12.17 -11.40 -17.00
N GLY A 227 11.95 -12.64 -17.38
CA GLY A 227 12.27 -13.21 -18.71
C GLY A 227 11.23 -12.97 -19.78
N LYS A 228 10.22 -12.14 -19.52
CA LYS A 228 9.25 -11.63 -20.48
C LYS A 228 9.62 -10.21 -20.88
#